data_f3a9c8bc9e9181a15ac605db23480627
#
_entry.id   f3a9c8bc9e9181a15ac605db23480627
#
_cell.length_a   1.000
_cell.length_b   1.000
_cell.length_c   1.000
_cell.angle_alpha   90.00
_cell.angle_beta   90.00
_cell.angle_gamma   90.00
#
_symmetry.space_group_name_H-M   'P 1'
#
loop_
_entity.id
_entity.type
_entity.pdbx_description
1 polymer ?
#
loop_
_entity_poly.entity_id
_entity_poly.type
_entity_poly.pdbx_seq_one_letter_code
_entity_poly.pdbx_strand_id
1 'polypeptide(L)'
;LMDEFANVSLPDDFDKILSVMRSREVSVSIILQNLAQLKALFEKQWESIVGNCDEFLYLGGNEQGTHKYVSELLGKSTIDTNTYGKSTGHSGSYSTNYQNAGRELMTPDEVRMLDNRYALLFIRGERPVMDEKFDILKHPNVGLSADGKGKPYRHGEVTVAVAGITLGDSLAGEITQ
;
A
#
# COMPACT_ATOMS: atom_id res chain seq x y z
N LEU A 1 10.65 -1.62 7.96
CA LEU A 1 10.27 -1.57 6.56
C LEU A 1 10.57 -2.92 5.91
N MET A 2 9.56 -3.55 5.33
CA MET A 2 9.64 -4.83 4.64
C MET A 2 9.31 -4.61 3.16
N ASP A 3 10.34 -4.35 2.37
CA ASP A 3 10.23 -4.24 0.93
C ASP A 3 10.22 -5.65 0.33
N GLU A 4 9.48 -5.83 -0.77
CA GLU A 4 9.26 -7.15 -1.39
C GLU A 4 8.82 -8.22 -0.37
N PHE A 5 7.87 -7.87 0.46
CA PHE A 5 7.42 -8.69 1.59
C PHE A 5 7.15 -10.16 1.23
N ALA A 6 6.69 -10.42 0.01
CA ALA A 6 6.43 -11.78 -0.46
C ALA A 6 7.69 -12.66 -0.54
N ASN A 7 8.88 -12.05 -0.59
CA ASN A 7 10.16 -12.75 -0.71
C ASN A 7 10.87 -12.91 0.65
N VAL A 8 10.28 -12.37 1.72
CA VAL A 8 10.85 -12.47 3.07
C VAL A 8 10.39 -13.75 3.74
N SER A 9 11.32 -14.51 4.32
CA SER A 9 10.98 -15.66 5.16
C SER A 9 10.41 -15.15 6.49
N LEU A 10 9.15 -15.43 6.74
CA LEU A 10 8.42 -14.97 7.92
C LEU A 10 8.10 -16.14 8.85
N PRO A 11 7.94 -15.88 10.16
CA PRO A 11 7.39 -16.86 11.09
C PRO A 11 5.95 -17.23 10.72
N ASP A 12 5.56 -18.49 10.96
CA ASP A 12 4.20 -18.99 10.68
C ASP A 12 3.09 -18.18 11.38
N ASP A 13 3.39 -17.62 12.55
CA ASP A 13 2.48 -16.81 13.37
C ASP A 13 2.65 -15.29 13.16
N PHE A 14 3.07 -14.85 11.98
CA PHE A 14 3.36 -13.43 11.71
C PHE A 14 2.17 -12.51 11.98
N ASP A 15 0.95 -12.93 11.69
CA ASP A 15 -0.28 -12.20 11.97
C ASP A 15 -0.46 -11.93 13.49
N LYS A 16 -0.13 -12.90 14.33
CA LYS A 16 -0.16 -12.75 15.80
C LYS A 16 0.96 -11.82 16.29
N ILE A 17 2.15 -11.96 15.71
CA ILE A 17 3.28 -11.08 16.03
C ILE A 17 2.92 -9.64 15.69
N LEU A 18 2.36 -9.39 14.50
CA LEU A 18 1.94 -8.07 14.05
C LEU A 18 0.91 -7.44 15.00
N SER A 19 -0.06 -8.22 15.49
CA SER A 19 -1.10 -7.73 16.39
C SER A 19 -0.56 -7.21 17.73
N VAL A 20 0.59 -7.72 18.20
CA VAL A 20 1.21 -7.31 19.48
C VAL A 20 2.32 -6.26 19.31
N MET A 21 2.80 -6.02 18.08
CA MET A 21 3.89 -5.07 17.81
C MET A 21 3.55 -3.66 18.28
N ARG A 22 2.30 -3.24 18.11
CA ARG A 22 1.82 -1.93 18.56
C ARG A 22 2.03 -1.71 20.05
N SER A 23 1.77 -2.72 20.89
CA SER A 23 1.97 -2.63 22.34
C SER A 23 3.43 -2.56 22.74
N ARG A 24 4.34 -2.84 21.80
CA ARG A 24 5.79 -2.80 21.97
C ARG A 24 6.45 -1.61 21.29
N GLU A 25 5.64 -0.64 20.84
CA GLU A 25 6.12 0.56 20.13
C GLU A 25 6.92 0.22 18.86
N VAL A 26 6.58 -0.91 18.21
CA VAL A 26 7.17 -1.33 16.94
C VAL A 26 6.20 -1.05 15.82
N SER A 27 6.58 -0.19 14.88
CA SER A 27 5.86 0.05 13.64
C SER A 27 6.40 -0.82 12.50
N VAL A 28 5.49 -1.31 11.65
CA VAL A 28 5.84 -2.14 10.50
C VAL A 28 5.27 -1.52 9.24
N SER A 29 6.10 -1.36 8.23
CA SER A 29 5.68 -1.00 6.87
C SER A 29 5.91 -2.19 5.96
N ILE A 30 4.83 -2.66 5.32
CA ILE A 30 4.81 -3.81 4.42
C ILE A 30 4.60 -3.29 3.00
N ILE A 31 5.49 -3.63 2.07
CA ILE A 31 5.37 -3.27 0.66
C ILE A 31 5.11 -4.52 -0.16
N LEU A 32 4.04 -4.48 -0.94
CA LEU A 32 3.57 -5.57 -1.80
C LEU A 32 3.35 -5.06 -3.21
N GLN A 33 3.59 -5.89 -4.20
CA GLN A 33 3.21 -5.59 -5.59
C GLN A 33 1.69 -5.68 -5.80
N ASN A 34 1.03 -6.60 -5.10
CA ASN A 34 -0.43 -6.80 -5.14
C ASN A 34 -0.90 -7.63 -3.93
N LEU A 35 -2.21 -7.62 -3.67
CA LEU A 35 -2.81 -8.40 -2.58
C LEU A 35 -2.82 -9.92 -2.84
N ALA A 36 -2.71 -10.36 -4.09
CA ALA A 36 -2.66 -11.80 -4.38
C ALA A 36 -1.41 -12.46 -3.78
N GLN A 37 -0.29 -11.72 -3.69
CA GLN A 37 0.91 -12.20 -3.00
C GLN A 37 0.65 -12.47 -1.52
N LEU A 38 -0.03 -11.53 -0.85
CA LEU A 38 -0.37 -11.68 0.56
C LEU A 38 -1.34 -12.84 0.80
N LYS A 39 -2.34 -12.98 -0.07
CA LYS A 39 -3.31 -14.09 -0.03
C LYS A 39 -2.66 -15.45 -0.27
N ALA A 40 -1.64 -15.51 -1.12
CA ALA A 40 -0.90 -16.75 -1.36
C ALA A 40 -0.05 -17.17 -0.16
N LEU A 41 0.52 -16.21 0.58
CA LEU A 41 1.33 -16.48 1.77
C LEU A 41 0.47 -16.80 3.00
N PHE A 42 -0.67 -16.13 3.15
CA PHE A 42 -1.51 -16.15 4.34
C PHE A 42 -2.98 -16.36 3.97
N GLU A 43 -3.31 -17.54 3.44
CA GLU A 43 -4.64 -17.87 2.86
C GLU A 43 -5.84 -17.38 3.68
N LYS A 44 -5.80 -17.56 5.01
CA LYS A 44 -6.89 -17.21 5.93
C LYS A 44 -6.59 -15.97 6.78
N GLN A 45 -5.31 -15.63 6.92
CA GLN A 45 -4.85 -14.58 7.84
C GLN A 45 -4.57 -13.25 7.13
N TRP A 46 -4.62 -13.19 5.80
CA TRP A 46 -4.29 -11.99 5.04
C TRP A 46 -5.15 -10.77 5.43
N GLU A 47 -6.44 -10.99 5.72
CA GLU A 47 -7.35 -9.92 6.17
C GLU A 47 -6.95 -9.40 7.57
N SER A 48 -6.50 -10.30 8.45
CA SER A 48 -5.99 -9.94 9.77
C SER A 48 -4.72 -9.09 9.65
N ILE A 49 -3.82 -9.44 8.73
CA ILE A 49 -2.59 -8.68 8.50
C ILE A 49 -2.93 -7.26 8.03
N VAL A 50 -3.76 -7.13 7.00
CA VAL A 50 -4.20 -5.80 6.51
C VAL A 50 -4.97 -5.04 7.58
N GLY A 51 -5.85 -5.71 8.31
CA GLY A 51 -6.67 -5.12 9.39
C GLY A 51 -5.85 -4.64 10.59
N ASN A 52 -4.63 -5.16 10.81
CA ASN A 52 -3.71 -4.68 11.84
C ASN A 52 -2.87 -3.46 11.39
N CYS A 53 -2.91 -3.11 10.11
CA CYS A 53 -2.31 -1.88 9.61
C CYS A 53 -3.29 -0.71 9.77
N ASP A 54 -2.83 0.39 10.34
CA ASP A 54 -3.64 1.60 10.52
C ASP A 54 -3.73 2.41 9.21
N GLU A 55 -2.79 2.19 8.31
CA GLU A 55 -2.68 2.89 7.03
C GLU A 55 -2.59 1.89 5.87
N PHE A 56 -3.27 2.19 4.77
CA PHE A 56 -3.15 1.46 3.52
C PHE A 56 -2.92 2.48 2.40
N LEU A 57 -1.76 2.39 1.74
CA LEU A 57 -1.40 3.26 0.63
C LEU A 57 -1.43 2.47 -0.68
N TYR A 58 -2.29 2.88 -1.62
CA TYR A 58 -2.38 2.32 -2.96
C TYR A 58 -1.66 3.21 -3.96
N LEU A 59 -0.64 2.67 -4.60
CA LEU A 59 0.20 3.38 -5.57
C LEU A 59 -0.09 2.99 -7.03
N GLY A 60 -1.13 2.22 -7.27
CA GLY A 60 -1.45 1.65 -8.57
C GLY A 60 -1.04 0.19 -8.66
N GLY A 61 -1.48 -0.47 -9.72
CA GLY A 61 -1.19 -1.88 -9.99
C GLY A 61 -2.09 -2.43 -11.08
N ASN A 62 -1.87 -3.68 -11.50
CA ASN A 62 -2.61 -4.35 -12.58
C ASN A 62 -3.36 -5.61 -12.12
N GLU A 63 -3.48 -5.85 -10.81
CA GLU A 63 -4.12 -7.06 -10.28
C GLU A 63 -5.58 -6.77 -9.90
N GLN A 64 -6.51 -7.53 -10.49
CA GLN A 64 -7.95 -7.31 -10.39
C GLN A 64 -8.48 -7.40 -8.95
N GLY A 65 -7.96 -8.34 -8.15
CA GLY A 65 -8.41 -8.50 -6.77
C GLY A 65 -8.04 -7.28 -5.90
N THR A 66 -6.88 -6.66 -6.17
CA THR A 66 -6.48 -5.42 -5.53
C THR A 66 -7.38 -4.25 -5.94
N HIS A 67 -7.72 -4.12 -7.23
CA HIS A 67 -8.64 -3.06 -7.69
C HIS A 67 -10.00 -3.18 -7.03
N LYS A 68 -10.55 -4.40 -6.95
CA LYS A 68 -11.82 -4.66 -6.28
C LYS A 68 -11.75 -4.28 -4.79
N TYR A 69 -10.70 -4.70 -4.10
CA TYR A 69 -10.49 -4.38 -2.69
C TYR A 69 -10.42 -2.88 -2.44
N VAL A 70 -9.65 -2.15 -3.25
CA VAL A 70 -9.52 -0.67 -3.16
C VAL A 70 -10.86 0.01 -3.44
N SER A 71 -11.62 -0.43 -4.45
CA SER A 71 -12.96 0.07 -4.73
C SER A 71 -13.92 -0.12 -3.55
N GLU A 72 -13.88 -1.29 -2.90
CA GLU A 72 -14.68 -1.59 -1.71
C GLU A 72 -14.27 -0.71 -0.51
N LEU A 73 -12.97 -0.45 -0.32
CA LEU A 73 -12.48 0.46 0.73
C LEU A 73 -12.90 1.91 0.52
N LEU A 74 -12.98 2.37 -0.73
CA LEU A 74 -13.48 3.71 -1.06
C LEU A 74 -14.95 3.87 -0.70
N GLY A 75 -15.72 2.79 -0.77
CA GLY A 75 -17.13 2.78 -0.45
C GLY A 75 -18.02 3.36 -1.56
N LYS A 76 -19.22 3.75 -1.16
CA LYS A 76 -20.27 4.23 -2.10
C LYS A 76 -20.66 5.67 -1.78
N SER A 77 -20.99 6.42 -2.82
CA SER A 77 -21.62 7.73 -2.72
C SER A 77 -23.05 7.66 -3.24
N THR A 78 -23.94 8.44 -2.67
CA THR A 78 -25.30 8.60 -3.17
C THR A 78 -25.29 9.55 -4.34
N ILE A 79 -25.82 9.10 -5.49
CA ILE A 79 -26.03 9.93 -6.67
C ILE A 79 -27.52 10.17 -6.82
N ASP A 80 -27.90 11.44 -6.90
CA ASP A 80 -29.26 11.84 -7.23
C ASP A 80 -29.46 11.71 -8.73
N THR A 81 -30.22 10.71 -9.14
CA THR A 81 -30.57 10.51 -10.55
C THR A 81 -31.97 11.05 -10.80
N ASN A 82 -32.06 12.16 -11.51
CA ASN A 82 -33.35 12.74 -11.94
C ASN A 82 -33.71 12.17 -13.30
N THR A 83 -34.75 11.33 -13.35
CA THR A 83 -35.31 10.84 -14.60
C THR A 83 -36.54 11.67 -14.97
N TYR A 84 -36.45 12.40 -16.09
CA TYR A 84 -37.56 13.17 -16.62
C TYR A 84 -38.33 12.34 -17.63
N GLY A 85 -39.54 11.94 -17.32
CA GLY A 85 -40.47 11.32 -18.26
C GLY A 85 -41.48 12.37 -18.79
N LYS A 86 -41.44 12.68 -20.10
CA LYS A 86 -42.43 13.49 -20.76
C LYS A 86 -43.29 12.60 -21.68
N SER A 87 -44.54 12.40 -21.33
CA SER A 87 -45.53 11.77 -22.22
C SER A 87 -46.28 12.84 -22.98
N THR A 88 -46.19 12.79 -24.31
CA THR A 88 -46.95 13.66 -25.23
C THR A 88 -48.21 12.90 -25.69
N GLY A 89 -49.29 13.01 -24.94
CA GLY A 89 -50.60 12.51 -25.29
C GLY A 89 -51.68 13.55 -24.90
N HIS A 90 -52.90 13.37 -25.34
CA HIS A 90 -54.04 14.33 -25.16
C HIS A 90 -54.34 14.65 -23.69
N SER A 91 -53.64 13.99 -22.74
CA SER A 91 -53.65 14.24 -21.28
C SER A 91 -52.19 14.17 -20.81
N GLY A 92 -51.42 15.23 -21.04
CA GLY A 92 -50.00 15.28 -20.70
C GLY A 92 -49.79 15.14 -19.20
N SER A 93 -49.09 14.08 -18.80
CA SER A 93 -48.65 13.86 -17.44
C SER A 93 -47.14 14.12 -17.31
N TYR A 94 -46.75 14.96 -16.38
CA TYR A 94 -45.39 15.24 -16.00
C TYR A 94 -45.07 14.41 -14.77
N SER A 95 -44.12 13.49 -14.89
CA SER A 95 -43.68 12.69 -13.77
C SER A 95 -42.18 12.91 -13.58
N THR A 96 -41.79 13.47 -12.45
CA THR A 96 -40.39 13.59 -12.00
C THR A 96 -40.15 12.49 -10.99
N ASN A 97 -39.33 11.53 -11.34
CA ASN A 97 -38.94 10.46 -10.43
C ASN A 97 -37.54 10.77 -9.87
N TYR A 98 -37.47 11.00 -8.57
CA TYR A 98 -36.21 11.14 -7.83
C TYR A 98 -35.77 9.74 -7.40
N GLN A 99 -34.71 9.26 -7.94
CA GLN A 99 -34.13 7.98 -7.56
C GLN A 99 -32.73 8.18 -7.02
N ASN A 100 -32.56 7.91 -5.73
CA ASN A 100 -31.24 7.91 -5.09
C ASN A 100 -30.61 6.54 -5.33
N ALA A 101 -29.56 6.49 -6.15
CA ALA A 101 -28.78 5.28 -6.39
C ALA A 101 -27.42 5.40 -5.72
N GLY A 102 -27.04 4.37 -4.95
CA GLY A 102 -25.67 4.27 -4.43
C GLY A 102 -24.71 3.85 -5.57
N ARG A 103 -23.73 4.67 -5.86
CA ARG A 103 -22.64 4.34 -6.80
C ARG A 103 -21.33 4.19 -6.01
N GLU A 104 -20.49 3.24 -6.38
CA GLU A 104 -19.11 3.18 -5.91
C GLU A 104 -18.39 4.50 -6.22
N LEU A 105 -17.63 5.03 -5.26
CA LEU A 105 -16.85 6.26 -5.45
C LEU A 105 -15.89 6.12 -6.64
N MET A 106 -15.23 4.95 -6.73
CA MET A 106 -14.51 4.50 -7.92
C MET A 106 -14.82 3.02 -8.14
N THR A 107 -15.24 2.67 -9.34
CA THR A 107 -15.38 1.27 -9.73
C THR A 107 -14.00 0.60 -9.84
N PRO A 108 -13.90 -0.74 -9.79
CA PRO A 108 -12.62 -1.43 -9.97
C PRO A 108 -11.91 -1.05 -11.28
N ASP A 109 -12.67 -0.77 -12.33
CA ASP A 109 -12.11 -0.31 -13.62
C ASP A 109 -11.55 1.12 -13.53
N GLU A 110 -12.22 2.02 -12.81
CA GLU A 110 -11.72 3.37 -12.54
C GLU A 110 -10.46 3.32 -11.67
N VAL A 111 -10.40 2.43 -10.66
CA VAL A 111 -9.19 2.20 -9.86
C VAL A 111 -8.04 1.70 -10.73
N ARG A 112 -8.31 0.78 -11.66
CA ARG A 112 -7.30 0.29 -12.62
C ARG A 112 -6.77 1.38 -13.53
N MET A 113 -7.62 2.35 -13.90
CA MET A 113 -7.28 3.47 -14.79
C MET A 113 -6.77 4.69 -14.02
N LEU A 114 -6.55 4.60 -12.72
CA LEU A 114 -5.99 5.70 -11.92
C LEU A 114 -4.68 6.19 -12.54
N ASP A 115 -4.62 7.49 -12.84
CA ASP A 115 -3.40 8.12 -13.38
C ASP A 115 -2.23 7.86 -12.42
N ASN A 116 -1.09 7.41 -12.98
CA ASN A 116 0.08 7.03 -12.19
C ASN A 116 0.67 8.18 -11.35
N ARG A 117 0.27 9.41 -11.56
CA ARG A 117 0.64 10.55 -10.70
C ARG A 117 -0.01 10.50 -9.33
N TYR A 118 -1.15 9.83 -9.20
CA TYR A 118 -1.94 9.81 -7.96
C TYR A 118 -1.73 8.55 -7.14
N ALA A 119 -1.94 8.70 -5.86
CA ALA A 119 -2.03 7.63 -4.88
C ALA A 119 -3.36 7.76 -4.11
N LEU A 120 -3.83 6.64 -3.57
CA LEU A 120 -4.97 6.61 -2.65
C LEU A 120 -4.46 6.22 -1.27
N LEU A 121 -4.72 7.05 -0.27
CA LEU A 121 -4.34 6.83 1.11
C LEU A 121 -5.59 6.60 1.95
N PHE A 122 -5.59 5.51 2.70
CA PHE A 122 -6.62 5.15 3.67
C PHE A 122 -5.98 5.15 5.05
N ILE A 123 -6.55 5.94 5.96
CA ILE A 123 -6.14 6.01 7.36
C ILE A 123 -7.33 5.59 8.21
N ARG A 124 -7.12 4.75 9.20
CA ARG A 124 -8.19 4.28 10.09
C ARG A 124 -8.88 5.47 10.77
N GLY A 125 -10.19 5.56 10.60
CA GLY A 125 -11.02 6.63 11.16
C GLY A 125 -11.12 7.89 10.33
N GLU A 126 -10.40 7.98 9.20
CA GLU A 126 -10.42 9.12 8.30
C GLU A 126 -11.08 8.78 6.95
N ARG A 127 -11.45 9.81 6.20
CA ARG A 127 -11.93 9.64 4.82
C ARG A 127 -10.75 9.33 3.91
N PRO A 128 -10.96 8.49 2.88
CA PRO A 128 -9.94 8.24 1.88
C PRO A 128 -9.44 9.54 1.23
N VAL A 129 -8.16 9.63 0.98
CA VAL A 129 -7.51 10.78 0.34
C VAL A 129 -6.88 10.34 -0.97
N MET A 130 -7.10 11.12 -2.04
CA MET A 130 -6.38 10.99 -3.29
C MET A 130 -5.46 12.19 -3.45
N ASP A 131 -4.18 11.95 -3.62
CA ASP A 131 -3.18 13.00 -3.75
C ASP A 131 -2.07 12.62 -4.72
N GLU A 132 -1.29 13.59 -5.16
CA GLU A 132 -0.15 13.35 -6.04
C GLU A 132 0.97 12.62 -5.30
N LYS A 133 1.59 11.65 -5.97
CA LYS A 133 2.78 10.98 -5.47
C LYS A 133 3.92 11.98 -5.33
N PHE A 134 4.68 11.85 -4.25
CA PHE A 134 5.85 12.69 -4.04
C PHE A 134 6.88 12.47 -5.16
N ASP A 135 7.35 13.55 -5.74
CA ASP A 135 8.44 13.52 -6.72
C ASP A 135 9.77 13.32 -5.98
N ILE A 136 10.33 12.11 -6.07
CA ILE A 136 11.56 11.74 -5.39
C ILE A 136 12.76 12.62 -5.79
N LEU A 137 12.73 13.20 -7.00
CA LEU A 137 13.79 14.08 -7.46
C LEU A 137 13.83 15.42 -6.70
N LYS A 138 12.75 15.76 -5.99
CA LYS A 138 12.67 16.92 -5.10
C LYS A 138 13.11 16.62 -3.66
N HIS A 139 13.44 15.36 -3.36
CA HIS A 139 13.86 15.01 -2.00
C HIS A 139 15.23 15.62 -1.68
N PRO A 140 15.44 16.22 -0.48
CA PRO A 140 16.70 16.85 -0.09
C PRO A 140 17.92 15.93 -0.24
N ASN A 141 17.72 14.64 0.01
CA ASN A 141 18.79 13.63 -0.04
C ASN A 141 18.88 12.90 -1.39
N VAL A 142 18.21 13.38 -2.45
CA VAL A 142 18.25 12.74 -3.77
C VAL A 142 19.68 12.55 -4.28
N GLY A 143 20.57 13.50 -3.99
CA GLY A 143 22.00 13.40 -4.37
C GLY A 143 22.76 12.21 -3.76
N LEU A 144 22.18 11.52 -2.76
CA LEU A 144 22.74 10.30 -2.17
C LEU A 144 22.21 9.02 -2.85
N SER A 145 21.18 9.14 -3.68
CA SER A 145 20.59 8.03 -4.42
C SER A 145 21.16 7.90 -5.83
N ALA A 146 20.92 6.75 -6.49
CA ALA A 146 21.27 6.53 -7.87
C ALA A 146 20.58 7.53 -8.82
N ASP A 147 19.31 7.88 -8.55
CA ASP A 147 18.54 8.85 -9.34
C ASP A 147 19.13 10.25 -9.28
N GLY A 148 19.71 10.63 -8.14
CA GLY A 148 20.47 11.87 -7.97
C GLY A 148 21.93 11.79 -8.38
N LYS A 149 22.36 10.71 -9.07
CA LYS A 149 23.75 10.44 -9.47
C LYS A 149 24.71 10.33 -8.29
N GLY A 150 24.21 9.89 -7.13
CA GLY A 150 25.02 9.56 -5.96
C GLY A 150 26.04 8.47 -6.29
N LYS A 151 27.19 8.51 -5.64
CA LYS A 151 28.18 7.45 -5.78
C LYS A 151 27.62 6.16 -5.16
N PRO A 152 27.79 4.99 -5.83
CA PRO A 152 27.41 3.72 -5.24
C PRO A 152 28.06 3.55 -3.87
N TYR A 153 27.29 3.09 -2.90
CA TYR A 153 27.83 2.75 -1.60
C TYR A 153 28.87 1.62 -1.79
N ARG A 154 30.09 1.86 -1.37
CA ARG A 154 31.11 0.82 -1.25
C ARG A 154 31.16 0.45 0.22
N HIS A 155 31.02 -0.84 0.52
CA HIS A 155 31.35 -1.34 1.83
C HIS A 155 32.81 -0.95 2.08
N GLY A 156 33.00 0.04 2.96
CA GLY A 156 34.35 0.43 3.37
C GLY A 156 35.02 -0.72 4.09
N GLU A 157 36.33 -0.64 4.23
CA GLU A 157 37.03 -1.45 5.22
C GLU A 157 36.27 -1.30 6.54
N VAL A 158 35.75 -2.41 7.05
CA VAL A 158 34.99 -2.40 8.31
C VAL A 158 35.98 -2.04 9.40
N THR A 159 36.14 -0.75 9.66
CA THR A 159 36.74 -0.32 10.90
C THR A 159 35.73 -0.66 11.99
N VAL A 160 35.70 -1.92 12.39
CA VAL A 160 34.89 -2.38 13.51
C VAL A 160 35.49 -1.81 14.79
N ALA A 161 35.23 -0.55 15.03
CA ALA A 161 35.23 -0.01 16.37
C ALA A 161 33.93 -0.46 17.06
N VAL A 162 33.72 -1.75 17.17
CA VAL A 162 32.75 -2.31 18.10
C VAL A 162 33.42 -2.24 19.46
N ALA A 163 32.85 -1.40 20.31
CA ALA A 163 33.22 -1.20 21.70
C ALA A 163 33.98 -2.40 22.33
N GLY A 164 35.31 -2.31 22.40
CA GLY A 164 36.13 -3.12 23.29
C GLY A 164 36.28 -4.62 23.03
N ILE A 165 35.85 -5.14 21.86
CA ILE A 165 36.11 -6.53 21.46
C ILE A 165 37.22 -6.53 20.41
N THR A 166 38.45 -6.62 20.84
CA THR A 166 39.57 -7.07 20.01
C THR A 166 39.38 -8.55 19.76
N LEU A 167 38.94 -8.94 18.58
CA LEU A 167 39.12 -10.31 18.10
C LEU A 167 40.62 -10.50 17.94
N GLY A 168 41.23 -11.26 18.84
CA GLY A 168 42.64 -11.54 18.81
C GLY A 168 43.04 -12.24 17.51
N ASP A 169 44.27 -12.02 17.07
CA ASP A 169 44.93 -12.50 15.82
C ASP A 169 44.92 -14.04 15.62
N SER A 170 44.18 -14.81 16.42
CA SER A 170 44.12 -16.27 16.36
C SER A 170 43.23 -16.85 15.23
N LEU A 171 42.48 -16.05 14.51
CA LEU A 171 41.63 -16.53 13.40
C LEU A 171 42.18 -16.20 12.00
N ALA A 172 43.32 -15.53 11.88
CA ALA A 172 43.94 -15.22 10.59
C ALA A 172 44.78 -16.38 10.01
N GLY A 173 44.86 -17.52 10.72
CA GLY A 173 45.76 -18.63 10.38
C GLY A 173 45.12 -19.84 9.67
N GLU A 174 43.79 -19.91 9.51
CA GLU A 174 43.14 -21.16 9.04
C GLU A 174 42.38 -21.07 7.71
N ILE A 175 42.59 -20.03 6.89
CA ILE A 175 41.96 -19.96 5.56
C ILE A 175 43.01 -20.03 4.44
N THR A 176 44.05 -20.85 4.64
CA THR A 176 44.98 -21.22 3.54
C THR A 176 45.27 -22.74 3.65
N GLN A 177 44.31 -23.54 3.22
CA GLN A 177 44.54 -24.85 2.55
C GLN A 177 43.36 -25.19 1.65
#